data_06f07fb5f4a148d33407a546b2911b4e
#
_entry.id   06f07fb5f4a148d33407a546b2911b4e
#
_cell.length_a   1.000
_cell.length_b   1.000
_cell.length_c   1.000
_cell.angle_alpha   90.00
_cell.angle_beta   90.00
_cell.angle_gamma   90.00
#
_symmetry.space_group_name_H-M   'P 1'
#
loop_
_entity.id
_entity.type
_entity.pdbx_description
1 polymer ?
#
loop_
_entity_poly.entity_id
_entity_poly.type
_entity_poly.pdbx_seq_one_letter_code
_entity_poly.pdbx_strand_id
1 'polypeptide(L)'
;MPSVLITGASRGIGRSAAFAFAEAGWDLILLSRSEASLQSLATELASTGQRIVYGAVDLTKPEEIAPGVKTLLSQGLTPSVLINNAGAAWTGGLLEMPLDRWNWLMQLNLTSVFQMCAEVVPAMRPAGGLVINISSHAARNAFPNWGAYCTVKAALASFTRCLAEEERVHSIRSCTLTLGAVDTPLWDSPTVQSTFDRRAMLPAEQVAVTLLHLAQQPSTQIVEDLTLMPATGAF
;
A
#
# COMPACT_ATOMS: atom_id res chain seq x y z
N MET A 1 -13.34 0.87 17.98
CA MET A 1 -13.47 1.50 16.67
C MET A 1 -12.66 0.69 15.67
N PRO A 2 -13.01 0.65 14.39
CA PRO A 2 -12.16 -0.02 13.41
C PRO A 2 -10.82 0.72 13.28
N SER A 3 -9.77 0.00 12.91
CA SER A 3 -8.45 0.59 12.72
C SER A 3 -7.79 0.10 11.43
N VAL A 4 -6.97 0.96 10.82
CA VAL A 4 -6.26 0.68 9.57
C VAL A 4 -4.76 0.86 9.75
N LEU A 5 -3.98 -0.11 9.26
CA LEU A 5 -2.54 0.03 9.11
C LEU A 5 -2.21 0.41 7.67
N ILE A 6 -1.50 1.51 7.48
CA ILE A 6 -1.13 2.04 6.16
C ILE A 6 0.39 2.12 6.04
N THR A 7 0.98 1.39 5.10
CA THR A 7 2.39 1.52 4.75
C THR A 7 2.60 2.65 3.73
N GLY A 8 3.73 3.36 3.83
CA GLY A 8 3.99 4.52 2.98
C GLY A 8 3.05 5.70 3.25
N ALA A 9 2.63 5.86 4.51
CA ALA A 9 1.61 6.82 4.92
C ALA A 9 2.00 8.30 4.81
N SER A 10 3.29 8.61 4.66
CA SER A 10 3.79 9.99 4.77
C SER A 10 3.51 10.88 3.55
N ARG A 11 3.15 10.32 2.39
CA ARG A 11 2.91 11.08 1.14
C ARG A 11 2.00 10.33 0.17
N GLY A 12 1.55 11.02 -0.88
CA GLY A 12 0.75 10.46 -1.97
C GLY A 12 -0.48 9.71 -1.48
N ILE A 13 -0.78 8.57 -2.08
CA ILE A 13 -1.96 7.75 -1.78
C ILE A 13 -2.05 7.42 -0.28
N GLY A 14 -0.94 7.03 0.36
CA GLY A 14 -0.94 6.65 1.78
C GLY A 14 -1.33 7.82 2.69
N ARG A 15 -0.87 9.04 2.38
CA ARG A 15 -1.26 10.25 3.12
C ARG A 15 -2.74 10.60 2.91
N SER A 16 -3.20 10.61 1.66
CA SER A 16 -4.62 10.86 1.37
C SER A 16 -5.53 9.80 2.00
N ALA A 17 -5.10 8.52 2.02
CA ALA A 17 -5.83 7.46 2.73
C ALA A 17 -5.88 7.71 4.24
N ALA A 18 -4.78 8.15 4.88
CA ALA A 18 -4.78 8.46 6.30
C ALA A 18 -5.83 9.54 6.64
N PHE A 19 -5.98 10.59 5.83
CA PHE A 19 -7.03 11.59 6.01
C PHE A 19 -8.43 10.99 5.83
N ALA A 20 -8.68 10.29 4.73
CA ALA A 20 -10.00 9.72 4.45
C ALA A 20 -10.47 8.74 5.55
N PHE A 21 -9.57 7.91 6.07
CA PHE A 21 -9.91 6.99 7.16
C PHE A 21 -10.11 7.70 8.49
N ALA A 22 -9.27 8.68 8.84
CA ALA A 22 -9.44 9.46 10.07
C ALA A 22 -10.77 10.24 10.08
N GLU A 23 -11.12 10.92 8.99
CA GLU A 23 -12.39 11.64 8.84
C GLU A 23 -13.59 10.69 8.89
N ALA A 24 -13.44 9.45 8.47
CA ALA A 24 -14.47 8.41 8.57
C ALA A 24 -14.53 7.73 9.96
N GLY A 25 -13.76 8.19 10.94
CA GLY A 25 -13.82 7.70 12.32
C GLY A 25 -12.96 6.46 12.59
N TRP A 26 -11.94 6.18 11.79
CA TRP A 26 -11.03 5.04 11.98
C TRP A 26 -9.79 5.44 12.76
N ASP A 27 -9.37 4.58 13.69
CA ASP A 27 -8.04 4.68 14.30
C ASP A 27 -6.95 4.32 13.30
N LEU A 28 -5.78 4.95 13.41
CA LEU A 28 -4.72 4.84 12.41
C LEU A 28 -3.45 4.23 13.01
N ILE A 29 -2.84 3.32 12.23
CA ILE A 29 -1.49 2.81 12.43
C ILE A 29 -0.68 3.20 11.18
N LEU A 30 0.23 4.16 11.31
CA LEU A 30 0.92 4.76 10.18
C LEU A 30 2.39 4.33 10.14
N LEU A 31 2.83 3.81 8.99
CA LEU A 31 4.20 3.35 8.80
C LEU A 31 4.83 4.04 7.58
N SER A 32 6.01 4.62 7.77
CA SER A 32 6.87 5.10 6.68
C SER A 32 8.32 5.15 7.15
N ARG A 33 9.24 5.57 6.27
CA ARG A 33 10.67 5.71 6.62
C ARG A 33 11.01 6.95 7.46
N SER A 34 10.19 7.99 7.36
CA SER A 34 10.46 9.30 7.99
C SER A 34 9.56 9.49 9.20
N GLU A 35 10.13 9.41 10.38
CA GLU A 35 9.42 9.67 11.63
C GLU A 35 8.89 11.12 11.68
N ALA A 36 9.71 12.08 11.29
CA ALA A 36 9.31 13.48 11.26
C ALA A 36 8.09 13.74 10.37
N SER A 37 8.01 13.06 9.19
CA SER A 37 6.86 13.19 8.31
C SER A 37 5.60 12.52 8.89
N LEU A 38 5.76 11.42 9.63
CA LEU A 38 4.65 10.76 10.33
C LEU A 38 4.13 11.61 11.50
N GLN A 39 5.05 12.21 12.25
CA GLN A 39 4.71 13.11 13.34
C GLN A 39 3.94 14.34 12.85
N SER A 40 4.40 14.96 11.73
CA SER A 40 3.67 16.05 11.09
C SER A 40 2.26 15.62 10.69
N LEU A 41 2.13 14.47 10.02
CA LEU A 41 0.83 13.93 9.62
C LEU A 41 -0.08 13.65 10.83
N ALA A 42 0.46 13.06 11.89
CA ALA A 42 -0.31 12.81 13.12
C ALA A 42 -0.80 14.13 13.77
N THR A 43 0.03 15.18 13.73
CA THR A 43 -0.36 16.52 14.21
C THR A 43 -1.49 17.13 13.36
N GLU A 44 -1.40 17.01 12.03
CA GLU A 44 -2.45 17.47 11.12
C GLU A 44 -3.79 16.74 11.35
N LEU A 45 -3.73 15.45 11.65
CA LEU A 45 -4.90 14.60 11.89
C LEU A 45 -5.46 14.66 13.32
N ALA A 46 -4.79 15.36 14.25
CA ALA A 46 -5.18 15.40 15.67
C ALA A 46 -6.61 15.93 15.88
N SER A 47 -7.08 16.83 15.01
CA SER A 47 -8.42 17.41 15.06
C SER A 47 -9.55 16.41 14.78
N THR A 48 -9.25 15.25 14.19
CA THR A 48 -10.25 14.20 13.91
C THR A 48 -10.69 13.43 15.15
N GLY A 49 -9.92 13.52 16.26
CA GLY A 49 -10.20 12.83 17.50
C GLY A 49 -9.90 11.32 17.50
N GLN A 50 -9.33 10.80 16.42
CA GLN A 50 -8.99 9.38 16.30
C GLN A 50 -7.65 9.07 16.99
N ARG A 51 -7.51 7.85 17.46
CA ARG A 51 -6.23 7.37 17.97
C ARG A 51 -5.26 7.12 16.82
N ILE A 52 -4.09 7.73 16.88
CA ILE A 52 -3.06 7.61 15.86
C ILE A 52 -1.79 7.09 16.50
N VAL A 53 -1.32 5.95 16.04
CA VAL A 53 0.01 5.42 16.36
C VAL A 53 0.85 5.40 15.09
N TYR A 54 2.15 5.64 15.20
CA TYR A 54 3.02 5.64 14.05
C TYR A 54 4.42 5.17 14.40
N GLY A 55 5.17 4.71 13.38
CA GLY A 55 6.55 4.31 13.53
C GLY A 55 7.33 4.34 12.23
N ALA A 56 8.60 4.70 12.35
CA ALA A 56 9.54 4.70 11.25
C ALA A 56 10.09 3.30 11.00
N VAL A 57 9.87 2.77 9.80
CA VAL A 57 10.40 1.47 9.34
C VAL A 57 10.81 1.60 7.89
N ASP A 58 12.04 1.23 7.57
CA ASP A 58 12.50 1.15 6.19
C ASP A 58 12.20 -0.22 5.59
N LEU A 59 11.16 -0.30 4.77
CA LEU A 59 10.73 -1.52 4.11
C LEU A 59 11.73 -2.06 3.06
N THR A 60 12.78 -1.31 2.74
CA THR A 60 13.89 -1.79 1.92
C THR A 60 14.89 -2.63 2.72
N LYS A 61 14.75 -2.64 4.05
CA LYS A 61 15.60 -3.36 5.00
C LYS A 61 14.77 -4.45 5.68
N PRO A 62 14.87 -5.70 5.21
CA PRO A 62 14.04 -6.81 5.70
C PRO A 62 14.16 -7.04 7.21
N GLU A 63 15.33 -6.75 7.80
CA GLU A 63 15.60 -6.90 9.22
C GLU A 63 14.89 -5.88 10.11
N GLU A 64 14.49 -4.72 9.58
CA GLU A 64 13.76 -3.68 10.34
C GLU A 64 12.25 -3.95 10.43
N ILE A 65 11.68 -4.76 9.53
CA ILE A 65 10.23 -4.89 9.37
C ILE A 65 9.59 -5.58 10.58
N ALA A 66 10.01 -6.78 10.92
CA ALA A 66 9.42 -7.52 12.03
C ALA A 66 9.52 -6.79 13.38
N PRO A 67 10.68 -6.26 13.81
CA PRO A 67 10.76 -5.53 15.07
C PRO A 67 9.95 -4.23 15.04
N GLY A 68 9.94 -3.52 13.92
CA GLY A 68 9.17 -2.28 13.76
C GLY A 68 7.66 -2.52 13.85
N VAL A 69 7.14 -3.53 13.17
CA VAL A 69 5.72 -3.91 13.24
C VAL A 69 5.32 -4.35 14.64
N LYS A 70 6.14 -5.17 15.31
CA LYS A 70 5.89 -5.58 16.70
C LYS A 70 5.79 -4.38 17.63
N THR A 71 6.68 -3.40 17.49
CA THR A 71 6.64 -2.16 18.26
C THR A 71 5.37 -1.37 17.99
N LEU A 72 4.92 -1.27 16.74
CA LEU A 72 3.68 -0.59 16.40
C LEU A 72 2.46 -1.27 17.02
N LEU A 73 2.33 -2.59 16.86
CA LEU A 73 1.21 -3.36 17.40
C LEU A 73 1.18 -3.39 18.94
N SER A 74 2.35 -3.30 19.60
CA SER A 74 2.41 -3.24 21.07
C SER A 74 1.81 -1.95 21.65
N GLN A 75 1.56 -0.94 20.84
CA GLN A 75 0.87 0.29 21.25
C GLN A 75 -0.66 0.10 21.42
N GLY A 76 -1.16 -1.13 21.27
CA GLY A 76 -2.54 -1.50 21.65
C GLY A 76 -3.61 -1.15 20.61
N LEU A 77 -3.24 -1.04 19.34
CA LEU A 77 -4.16 -1.07 18.20
C LEU A 77 -3.92 -2.35 17.39
N THR A 78 -4.99 -3.09 17.12
CA THR A 78 -4.97 -4.22 16.19
C THR A 78 -5.70 -3.80 14.92
N PRO A 79 -5.06 -3.79 13.75
CA PRO A 79 -5.72 -3.34 12.54
C PRO A 79 -6.80 -4.34 12.10
N SER A 80 -7.95 -3.82 11.67
CA SER A 80 -8.97 -4.57 10.92
C SER A 80 -8.73 -4.49 9.41
N VAL A 81 -7.90 -3.53 8.97
CA VAL A 81 -7.49 -3.37 7.57
C VAL A 81 -5.99 -3.13 7.50
N LEU A 82 -5.29 -3.86 6.62
CA LEU A 82 -3.90 -3.62 6.25
C LEU A 82 -3.85 -3.10 4.80
N ILE A 83 -3.29 -1.90 4.59
CA ILE A 83 -3.06 -1.33 3.27
C ILE A 83 -1.56 -1.33 2.97
N ASN A 84 -1.13 -2.27 2.14
CA ASN A 84 0.22 -2.31 1.59
C ASN A 84 0.31 -1.35 0.41
N ASN A 85 0.60 -0.08 0.73
CA ASN A 85 0.70 1.00 -0.24
C ASN A 85 2.15 1.40 -0.54
N ALA A 86 3.08 1.21 0.39
CA ALA A 86 4.49 1.54 0.16
C ALA A 86 5.03 0.86 -1.09
N GLY A 87 5.70 1.63 -1.93
CA GLY A 87 6.27 1.12 -3.17
C GLY A 87 7.10 2.15 -3.90
N ALA A 88 7.80 1.69 -4.90
CA ALA A 88 8.57 2.51 -5.83
C ALA A 88 8.50 1.93 -7.23
N ALA A 89 8.91 2.72 -8.21
CA ALA A 89 9.08 2.28 -9.58
C ALA A 89 10.51 2.54 -10.06
N TRP A 90 10.87 1.87 -11.13
CA TRP A 90 12.12 2.09 -11.85
C TRP A 90 11.83 1.99 -13.35
N THR A 91 12.41 2.92 -14.11
CA THR A 91 12.31 2.95 -15.57
C THR A 91 13.68 2.81 -16.20
N GLY A 92 13.76 2.00 -17.26
CA GLY A 92 14.98 1.72 -18.02
C GLY A 92 14.91 0.37 -18.71
N GLY A 93 15.88 0.04 -19.53
CA GLY A 93 15.96 -1.25 -20.24
C GLY A 93 16.00 -2.42 -19.24
N LEU A 94 15.14 -3.42 -19.45
CA LEU A 94 15.01 -4.53 -18.50
C LEU A 94 16.32 -5.30 -18.29
N LEU A 95 17.04 -5.54 -19.37
CA LEU A 95 18.31 -6.29 -19.32
C LEU A 95 19.52 -5.43 -18.90
N GLU A 96 19.32 -4.11 -18.83
CA GLU A 96 20.33 -3.14 -18.41
C GLU A 96 20.19 -2.75 -16.93
N MET A 97 19.14 -3.25 -16.26
CA MET A 97 18.89 -2.95 -14.85
C MET A 97 19.96 -3.59 -13.96
N PRO A 98 20.68 -2.82 -13.12
CA PRO A 98 21.62 -3.37 -12.17
C PRO A 98 20.91 -4.32 -11.17
N LEU A 99 21.58 -5.42 -10.82
CA LEU A 99 21.00 -6.45 -9.94
C LEU A 99 20.62 -5.90 -8.55
N ASP A 100 21.40 -4.99 -8.01
CA ASP A 100 21.09 -4.32 -6.74
C ASP A 100 19.79 -3.51 -6.81
N ARG A 101 19.53 -2.87 -7.96
CA ARG A 101 18.28 -2.13 -8.21
C ARG A 101 17.09 -3.05 -8.39
N TRP A 102 17.28 -4.17 -9.09
CA TRP A 102 16.30 -5.24 -9.17
C TRP A 102 15.92 -5.75 -7.77
N ASN A 103 16.92 -6.13 -6.97
CA ASN A 103 16.70 -6.63 -5.62
C ASN A 103 16.01 -5.60 -4.72
N TRP A 104 16.41 -4.34 -4.81
CA TRP A 104 15.76 -3.24 -4.10
C TRP A 104 14.28 -3.10 -4.48
N LEU A 105 13.95 -3.17 -5.79
CA LEU A 105 12.59 -3.04 -6.27
C LEU A 105 11.73 -4.23 -5.81
N MET A 106 12.26 -5.45 -5.90
CA MET A 106 11.62 -6.67 -5.42
C MET A 106 11.41 -6.62 -3.90
N GLN A 107 12.42 -6.21 -3.14
CA GLN A 107 12.33 -6.07 -1.69
C GLN A 107 11.19 -5.11 -1.31
N LEU A 108 11.16 -3.92 -1.88
CA LEU A 108 10.19 -2.90 -1.47
C LEU A 108 8.75 -3.20 -1.92
N ASN A 109 8.54 -3.76 -3.13
CA ASN A 109 7.18 -3.91 -3.69
C ASN A 109 6.57 -5.30 -3.49
N LEU A 110 7.35 -6.30 -3.10
CA LEU A 110 6.88 -7.69 -2.95
C LEU A 110 7.31 -8.31 -1.62
N THR A 111 8.62 -8.42 -1.37
CA THR A 111 9.12 -9.10 -0.16
C THR A 111 8.66 -8.37 1.11
N SER A 112 8.68 -7.05 1.12
CA SER A 112 8.18 -6.27 2.26
C SER A 112 6.68 -6.49 2.49
N VAL A 113 5.88 -6.62 1.42
CA VAL A 113 4.45 -6.92 1.53
C VAL A 113 4.23 -8.28 2.17
N PHE A 114 4.99 -9.29 1.72
CA PHE A 114 4.98 -10.60 2.37
C PHE A 114 5.32 -10.48 3.86
N GLN A 115 6.40 -9.78 4.23
CA GLN A 115 6.82 -9.61 5.62
C GLN A 115 5.77 -8.83 6.44
N MET A 116 5.19 -7.76 5.89
CA MET A 116 4.09 -7.03 6.53
C MET A 116 2.89 -7.94 6.79
N CYS A 117 2.49 -8.75 5.82
CA CYS A 117 1.40 -9.71 6.00
C CYS A 117 1.76 -10.76 7.07
N ALA A 118 2.97 -11.30 7.05
CA ALA A 118 3.43 -12.30 8.02
C ALA A 118 3.40 -11.80 9.48
N GLU A 119 3.67 -10.51 9.69
CA GLU A 119 3.68 -9.92 11.04
C GLU A 119 2.29 -9.39 11.47
N VAL A 120 1.47 -8.90 10.54
CA VAL A 120 0.21 -8.23 10.86
C VAL A 120 -0.99 -9.18 10.83
N VAL A 121 -1.08 -10.04 9.81
CA VAL A 121 -2.26 -10.92 9.60
C VAL A 121 -2.54 -11.85 10.79
N PRO A 122 -1.54 -12.47 11.46
CA PRO A 122 -1.81 -13.29 12.64
C PRO A 122 -2.56 -12.54 13.75
N ALA A 123 -2.29 -11.26 13.96
CA ALA A 123 -2.99 -10.44 14.94
C ALA A 123 -4.44 -10.12 14.51
N MET A 124 -4.73 -10.13 13.21
CA MET A 124 -6.08 -9.89 12.67
C MET A 124 -6.96 -11.13 12.72
N ARG A 125 -6.41 -12.35 12.66
CA ARG A 125 -7.16 -13.63 12.57
C ARG A 125 -8.30 -13.80 13.58
N PRO A 126 -8.18 -13.41 14.87
CA PRO A 126 -9.26 -13.60 15.83
C PRO A 126 -10.56 -12.86 15.48
N ALA A 127 -10.46 -11.73 14.80
CA ALA A 127 -11.62 -10.89 14.42
C ALA A 127 -11.92 -10.94 12.91
N GLY A 128 -11.04 -11.54 12.12
CA GLY A 128 -11.04 -11.40 10.68
C GLY A 128 -10.54 -10.02 10.24
N GLY A 129 -10.49 -9.78 8.93
CA GLY A 129 -10.03 -8.48 8.43
C GLY A 129 -9.90 -8.42 6.91
N LEU A 130 -9.25 -7.34 6.45
CA LEU A 130 -9.02 -7.09 5.03
C LEU A 130 -7.57 -6.66 4.79
N VAL A 131 -6.92 -7.29 3.82
CA VAL A 131 -5.62 -6.85 3.28
C VAL A 131 -5.86 -6.24 1.90
N ILE A 132 -5.42 -5.00 1.69
CA ILE A 132 -5.45 -4.34 0.37
C ILE A 132 -4.03 -4.12 -0.10
N ASN A 133 -3.68 -4.74 -1.21
CA ASN A 133 -2.38 -4.58 -1.85
C ASN A 133 -2.50 -3.63 -3.05
N ILE A 134 -1.78 -2.50 -3.01
CA ILE A 134 -1.76 -1.54 -4.11
C ILE A 134 -0.91 -2.09 -5.26
N SER A 135 -1.59 -2.45 -6.33
CA SER A 135 -0.97 -2.90 -7.57
C SER A 135 -1.02 -1.80 -8.64
N SER A 136 -0.80 -2.16 -9.86
CA SER A 136 -0.75 -1.24 -11.00
C SER A 136 -1.32 -1.91 -12.25
N HIS A 137 -1.80 -1.12 -13.18
CA HIS A 137 -2.13 -1.58 -14.53
C HIS A 137 -0.93 -2.29 -15.19
N ALA A 138 0.29 -1.94 -14.80
CA ALA A 138 1.52 -2.63 -15.16
C ALA A 138 1.58 -4.11 -14.74
N ALA A 139 0.73 -4.57 -13.82
CA ALA A 139 0.63 -5.99 -13.46
C ALA A 139 0.03 -6.86 -14.59
N ARG A 140 -0.71 -6.25 -15.49
CA ARG A 140 -1.44 -6.93 -16.57
C ARG A 140 -0.96 -6.55 -17.97
N ASN A 141 -0.23 -5.44 -18.08
CA ASN A 141 0.22 -4.90 -19.34
C ASN A 141 1.73 -4.63 -19.29
N ALA A 142 2.40 -4.93 -20.38
CA ALA A 142 3.82 -4.64 -20.54
C ALA A 142 4.01 -3.24 -21.14
N PHE A 143 4.89 -2.48 -20.52
CA PHE A 143 5.27 -1.16 -21.03
C PHE A 143 6.78 -1.14 -21.25
N PRO A 144 7.27 -0.61 -22.39
CA PRO A 144 8.69 -0.41 -22.62
C PRO A 144 9.33 0.38 -21.48
N ASN A 145 10.50 -0.05 -21.04
CA ASN A 145 11.25 0.52 -19.91
C ASN A 145 10.62 0.32 -18.51
N TRP A 146 9.50 -0.38 -18.37
CA TRP A 146 8.86 -0.66 -17.09
C TRP A 146 8.92 -2.14 -16.70
N GLY A 147 9.70 -2.95 -17.39
CA GLY A 147 9.67 -4.42 -17.29
C GLY A 147 9.84 -4.94 -15.86
N ALA A 148 10.80 -4.42 -15.08
CA ALA A 148 10.98 -4.83 -13.70
C ALA A 148 9.78 -4.46 -12.81
N TYR A 149 9.20 -3.28 -13.01
CA TYR A 149 8.00 -2.85 -12.30
C TYR A 149 6.78 -3.67 -12.68
N CYS A 150 6.60 -3.99 -13.97
CA CYS A 150 5.55 -4.90 -14.44
C CYS A 150 5.68 -6.27 -13.77
N THR A 151 6.89 -6.83 -13.73
CA THR A 151 7.17 -8.13 -13.12
C THR A 151 6.79 -8.16 -11.64
N VAL A 152 7.23 -7.18 -10.86
CA VAL A 152 6.96 -7.18 -9.42
C VAL A 152 5.47 -6.94 -9.12
N LYS A 153 4.78 -6.13 -9.90
CA LYS A 153 3.34 -5.89 -9.69
C LYS A 153 2.49 -7.07 -10.14
N ALA A 154 2.91 -7.82 -11.16
CA ALA A 154 2.28 -9.10 -11.53
C ALA A 154 2.47 -10.16 -10.42
N ALA A 155 3.68 -10.27 -9.86
CA ALA A 155 3.95 -11.15 -8.74
C ALA A 155 3.13 -10.78 -7.49
N LEU A 156 2.97 -9.49 -7.18
CA LEU A 156 2.14 -9.01 -6.08
C LEU A 156 0.66 -9.40 -6.25
N ALA A 157 0.11 -9.29 -7.46
CA ALA A 157 -1.26 -9.71 -7.73
C ALA A 157 -1.44 -11.23 -7.52
N SER A 158 -0.45 -12.04 -7.91
CA SER A 158 -0.45 -13.48 -7.63
C SER A 158 -0.37 -13.78 -6.14
N PHE A 159 0.55 -13.12 -5.40
CA PHE A 159 0.67 -13.22 -3.95
C PHE A 159 -0.66 -12.92 -3.26
N THR A 160 -1.35 -11.86 -3.67
CA THR A 160 -2.63 -11.46 -3.08
C THR A 160 -3.69 -12.55 -3.20
N ARG A 161 -3.78 -13.21 -4.36
CA ARG A 161 -4.72 -14.33 -4.57
C ARG A 161 -4.38 -15.55 -3.70
N CYS A 162 -3.11 -15.91 -3.59
CA CYS A 162 -2.69 -17.00 -2.71
C CYS A 162 -3.03 -16.69 -1.25
N LEU A 163 -2.71 -15.48 -0.78
CA LEU A 163 -3.02 -15.05 0.58
C LEU A 163 -4.54 -15.11 0.85
N ALA A 164 -5.37 -14.71 -0.11
CA ALA A 164 -6.83 -14.77 0.02
C ALA A 164 -7.33 -16.20 0.24
N GLU A 165 -6.79 -17.17 -0.49
CA GLU A 165 -7.20 -18.57 -0.35
C GLU A 165 -6.69 -19.21 0.95
N GLU A 166 -5.42 -18.96 1.32
CA GLU A 166 -4.81 -19.54 2.51
C GLU A 166 -5.43 -19.00 3.81
N GLU A 167 -5.76 -17.71 3.84
CA GLU A 167 -6.27 -17.02 5.04
C GLU A 167 -7.82 -16.98 5.13
N ARG A 168 -8.52 -17.54 4.14
CA ARG A 168 -9.98 -17.61 4.11
C ARG A 168 -10.58 -18.28 5.36
N VAL A 169 -9.93 -19.31 5.88
CA VAL A 169 -10.34 -20.04 7.09
C VAL A 169 -10.31 -19.17 8.34
N HIS A 170 -9.57 -18.07 8.31
CA HIS A 170 -9.47 -17.08 9.37
C HIS A 170 -10.31 -15.82 9.11
N SER A 171 -11.21 -15.86 8.12
CA SER A 171 -12.01 -14.70 7.70
C SER A 171 -11.17 -13.48 7.31
N ILE A 172 -9.96 -13.69 6.84
CA ILE A 172 -9.12 -12.65 6.25
C ILE A 172 -9.41 -12.60 4.74
N ARG A 173 -9.82 -11.44 4.28
CA ARG A 173 -10.05 -11.14 2.87
C ARG A 173 -8.83 -10.43 2.30
N SER A 174 -8.50 -10.66 1.04
CA SER A 174 -7.42 -9.95 0.38
C SER A 174 -7.90 -9.38 -0.95
N CYS A 175 -7.56 -8.12 -1.21
CA CYS A 175 -7.94 -7.39 -2.41
C CYS A 175 -6.70 -6.85 -3.12
N THR A 176 -6.66 -7.01 -4.45
CA THR A 176 -5.71 -6.28 -5.31
C THR A 176 -6.40 -5.00 -5.81
N LEU A 177 -5.92 -3.84 -5.39
CA LEU A 177 -6.33 -2.56 -6.00
C LEU A 177 -5.36 -2.22 -7.13
N THR A 178 -5.80 -2.44 -8.35
CA THR A 178 -5.05 -2.19 -9.59
C THR A 178 -5.27 -0.75 -10.04
N LEU A 179 -4.24 0.07 -10.01
CA LEU A 179 -4.32 1.49 -10.34
C LEU A 179 -3.71 1.80 -11.71
N GLY A 180 -4.35 2.69 -12.46
CA GLY A 180 -3.70 3.46 -13.51
C GLY A 180 -2.73 4.49 -12.93
N ALA A 181 -2.32 5.45 -13.74
CA ALA A 181 -1.45 6.52 -13.27
C ALA A 181 -2.17 7.39 -12.23
N VAL A 182 -1.52 7.60 -11.07
CA VAL A 182 -2.01 8.44 -9.97
C VAL A 182 -1.04 9.57 -9.75
N ASP A 183 -1.50 10.81 -9.66
CA ASP A 183 -0.67 11.98 -9.41
C ASP A 183 -0.10 11.95 -7.99
N THR A 184 1.13 11.54 -7.88
CA THR A 184 1.87 11.38 -6.62
C THR A 184 3.35 11.72 -6.78
N PRO A 185 4.09 11.95 -5.68
CA PRO A 185 5.54 12.12 -5.72
C PRO A 185 6.34 10.90 -6.22
N LEU A 186 5.70 9.80 -6.59
CA LEU A 186 6.35 8.68 -7.27
C LEU A 186 6.99 9.14 -8.58
N TRP A 187 6.30 10.00 -9.32
CA TRP A 187 6.72 10.52 -10.61
C TRP A 187 7.90 11.50 -10.53
N ASP A 188 8.17 12.05 -9.34
CA ASP A 188 9.30 12.95 -9.07
C ASP A 188 10.55 12.18 -8.59
N SER A 189 10.45 10.83 -8.52
CA SER A 189 11.55 9.98 -8.11
C SER A 189 12.67 9.98 -9.16
N PRO A 190 13.94 10.04 -8.76
CA PRO A 190 15.07 9.93 -9.69
C PRO A 190 15.15 8.56 -10.40
N THR A 191 14.37 7.58 -9.95
CA THR A 191 14.28 6.24 -10.56
C THR A 191 13.19 6.13 -11.62
N VAL A 192 12.43 7.20 -11.85
CA VAL A 192 11.31 7.22 -12.80
C VAL A 192 11.52 8.32 -13.82
N GLN A 193 11.58 7.93 -15.09
CA GLN A 193 11.60 8.86 -16.21
C GLN A 193 10.29 8.68 -16.98
N SER A 194 9.49 9.73 -17.08
CA SER A 194 8.20 9.70 -17.72
C SER A 194 7.84 11.08 -18.29
N THR A 195 7.18 11.08 -19.43
CA THR A 195 6.63 12.28 -20.08
C THR A 195 5.11 12.38 -19.90
N PHE A 196 4.51 11.56 -19.02
CA PHE A 196 3.07 11.54 -18.81
C PHE A 196 2.55 12.86 -18.25
N ASP A 197 1.42 13.33 -18.80
CA ASP A 197 0.76 14.54 -18.29
C ASP A 197 0.10 14.25 -16.94
N ARG A 198 0.65 14.88 -15.89
CA ARG A 198 0.16 14.73 -14.52
C ARG A 198 -1.31 15.12 -14.36
N ARG A 199 -1.80 16.07 -15.18
CA ARG A 199 -3.21 16.53 -15.16
C ARG A 199 -4.20 15.48 -15.64
N ALA A 200 -3.73 14.50 -16.40
CA ALA A 200 -4.54 13.38 -16.87
C ALA A 200 -4.57 12.19 -15.91
N MET A 201 -3.78 12.22 -14.83
CA MET A 201 -3.70 11.17 -13.83
C MET A 201 -4.85 11.25 -12.82
N LEU A 202 -5.09 10.14 -12.11
CA LEU A 202 -6.01 10.12 -10.97
C LEU A 202 -5.46 10.97 -9.82
N PRO A 203 -6.27 11.82 -9.17
CA PRO A 203 -5.93 12.39 -7.87
C PRO A 203 -5.78 11.31 -6.80
N ALA A 204 -4.80 11.46 -5.90
CA ALA A 204 -4.57 10.52 -4.81
C ALA A 204 -5.77 10.41 -3.85
N GLU A 205 -6.54 11.48 -3.71
CA GLU A 205 -7.76 11.57 -2.90
C GLU A 205 -8.86 10.63 -3.43
N GLN A 206 -9.01 10.49 -4.74
CA GLN A 206 -9.99 9.55 -5.34
C GLN A 206 -9.61 8.09 -5.05
N VAL A 207 -8.31 7.78 -5.04
CA VAL A 207 -7.84 6.46 -4.63
C VAL A 207 -8.12 6.23 -3.14
N ALA A 208 -7.93 7.23 -2.30
CA ALA A 208 -8.21 7.15 -0.86
C ALA A 208 -9.69 6.86 -0.56
N VAL A 209 -10.61 7.52 -1.28
CA VAL A 209 -12.06 7.25 -1.19
C VAL A 209 -12.37 5.81 -1.60
N THR A 210 -11.72 5.31 -2.65
CA THR A 210 -11.88 3.91 -3.10
C THR A 210 -11.37 2.92 -2.04
N LEU A 211 -10.22 3.19 -1.41
CA LEU A 211 -9.68 2.37 -0.31
C LEU A 211 -10.64 2.31 0.87
N LEU A 212 -11.19 3.46 1.27
CA LEU A 212 -12.18 3.52 2.35
C LEU A 212 -13.45 2.74 1.99
N HIS A 213 -13.95 2.89 0.76
CA HIS A 213 -15.10 2.12 0.28
C HIS A 213 -14.86 0.61 0.35
N LEU A 214 -13.69 0.12 -0.07
CA LEU A 214 -13.32 -1.30 0.04
C LEU A 214 -13.28 -1.76 1.51
N ALA A 215 -12.75 -0.93 2.40
CA ALA A 215 -12.66 -1.23 3.84
C ALA A 215 -14.02 -1.31 4.52
N GLN A 216 -15.01 -0.56 4.05
CA GLN A 216 -16.37 -0.50 4.59
C GLN A 216 -17.31 -1.59 4.06
N GLN A 217 -16.83 -2.43 3.12
CA GLN A 217 -17.66 -3.53 2.61
C GLN A 217 -17.97 -4.56 3.70
N PRO A 218 -19.21 -5.11 3.75
CA PRO A 218 -19.56 -6.11 4.74
C PRO A 218 -18.64 -7.33 4.66
N SER A 219 -18.40 -7.97 5.82
CA SER A 219 -17.51 -9.13 5.92
C SER A 219 -17.99 -10.36 5.15
N THR A 220 -19.26 -10.37 4.75
CA THR A 220 -19.91 -11.46 3.99
C THR A 220 -19.56 -11.46 2.50
N GLN A 221 -18.84 -10.43 2.03
CA GLN A 221 -18.42 -10.33 0.62
C GLN A 221 -16.96 -9.94 0.52
N ILE A 222 -16.39 -10.23 -0.63
CA ILE A 222 -15.02 -9.84 -0.99
C ILE A 222 -15.01 -9.17 -2.37
N VAL A 223 -14.26 -8.09 -2.49
CA VAL A 223 -13.79 -7.56 -3.77
C VAL A 223 -12.38 -8.06 -3.96
N GLU A 224 -12.18 -9.09 -4.78
CA GLU A 224 -10.87 -9.73 -4.96
C GLU A 224 -9.90 -8.85 -5.77
N ASP A 225 -10.44 -8.16 -6.76
CA ASP A 225 -9.69 -7.24 -7.63
C ASP A 225 -10.58 -6.07 -8.04
N LEU A 226 -10.04 -4.87 -7.90
CA LEU A 226 -10.69 -3.65 -8.38
C LEU A 226 -9.68 -2.86 -9.21
N THR A 227 -10.09 -2.49 -10.42
CA THR A 227 -9.27 -1.64 -11.30
C THR A 227 -9.84 -0.23 -11.31
N LEU A 228 -9.01 0.76 -10.97
CA LEU A 228 -9.33 2.18 -11.03
C LEU A 228 -8.37 2.87 -12.00
N MET A 229 -8.93 3.42 -13.06
CA MET A 229 -8.17 4.05 -14.16
C MET A 229 -8.54 5.52 -14.31
N PRO A 230 -7.61 6.38 -14.79
CA PRO A 230 -8.00 7.67 -15.30
C PRO A 230 -9.03 7.52 -16.42
N ALA A 231 -10.00 8.43 -16.49
CA ALA A 231 -11.00 8.42 -17.57
C ALA A 231 -10.37 8.59 -18.97
N THR A 232 -9.17 9.13 -19.04
CA THR A 232 -8.35 9.28 -20.25
C THR A 232 -7.70 7.96 -20.71
N GLY A 233 -7.81 6.89 -19.92
CA GLY A 233 -7.24 5.58 -20.22
C GLY A 233 -5.84 5.34 -19.64
N ALA A 234 -5.17 4.31 -20.15
CA ALA A 234 -3.76 4.06 -19.84
C ALA A 234 -2.87 4.95 -20.72
N PHE A 235 -1.81 5.50 -20.14
CA PHE A 235 -0.81 6.32 -20.84
C PHE A 235 0.30 5.44 -21.39
#